data_1eb32d978a3c045100623d51653e2738
#
_entry.id   1eb32d978a3c045100623d51653e2738
#
_cell.length_a   1.000
_cell.length_b   1.000
_cell.length_c   1.000
_cell.angle_alpha   90.00
_cell.angle_beta   90.00
_cell.angle_gamma   90.00
#
_symmetry.space_group_name_H-M   'P 1'
#
loop_
_entity.id
_entity.type
_entity.pdbx_description
1 polymer ?
#
loop_
_entity_poly.entity_id
_entity_poly.type
_entity_poly.pdbx_seq_one_letter_code
_entity_poly.pdbx_strand_id
1 'polypeptide(L)'
;MGYGREESPEGNLDLIRYLQSWGLREFRDEASYYQWQRSILSEEELRDLGRLIEHRHGGEQVDCDIEFYDVLARPDLVPVLYSQRFNYFLTLGSSICSRIPPANRVLDFGCGVGILTSFFAQQYPGVEFVGIDRSSRSIEMACLEAEKRQLTNIRFEVSQVPQYQLSGTYDLILSTQALFQAEREPGLPSRSWRTFQREEDFKRQEQLEIRTGLQGRLNALLSALGPVGRMIIFEKTWNLGRRIFFQRALDVRGLRPISAPVPCRYWSLDEAVIDGPLYEVSRLSKGESSVWNEEPYREPGETLYRCVGRSAHRMGLELALDQVLETASGIHSRMGSWIFRFGLWNQVLVWGFYENSSGFKGLVIGGEEDRDLLHHVFETIKQIQEPDFERLVRDFWGHPANARDDSAIPCYENHHPSAQNIYEALPSKHIQQESTFQNGEGREMHIELGATKSLAYLYWANTFDQRQLVLIDEERAHILKAYYRESLESPQGPPA
;
A
#
# COMPACT_ATOMS: atom_id res chain seq x y z
N MET A 1 14.24 -6.63 10.51
CA MET A 1 13.45 -7.60 11.31
C MET A 1 12.72 -8.47 10.32
N GLY A 2 13.00 -9.78 10.30
CA GLY A 2 12.20 -10.69 9.51
C GLY A 2 10.77 -10.58 10.04
N TYR A 3 9.86 -10.06 9.23
CA TYR A 3 8.44 -10.15 9.50
C TYR A 3 8.13 -11.64 9.53
N GLY A 4 8.16 -12.23 10.74
CA GLY A 4 7.65 -13.57 10.94
C GLY A 4 6.25 -13.57 10.34
N ARG A 5 5.97 -14.52 9.46
CA ARG A 5 4.58 -14.83 9.14
C ARG A 5 3.90 -14.96 10.49
N GLU A 6 3.01 -14.04 10.85
CA GLU A 6 2.13 -14.26 11.98
C GLU A 6 1.49 -15.61 11.75
N GLU A 7 1.66 -16.52 12.70
CA GLU A 7 1.04 -17.83 12.65
C GLU A 7 -0.44 -17.62 12.43
N SER A 8 -0.95 -18.19 11.31
CA SER A 8 -2.36 -18.06 10.95
C SER A 8 -3.19 -18.57 12.13
N PRO A 9 -4.12 -17.78 12.67
CA PRO A 9 -5.02 -18.26 13.71
C PRO A 9 -5.71 -19.56 13.26
N GLU A 10 -6.03 -20.47 14.15
CA GLU A 10 -6.69 -21.76 13.84
C GLU A 10 -7.95 -21.61 12.97
N GLY A 11 -8.65 -20.46 13.03
CA GLY A 11 -9.79 -20.11 12.18
C GLY A 11 -9.50 -19.98 10.68
N ASN A 12 -8.24 -19.95 10.25
CA ASN A 12 -7.87 -19.85 8.85
C ASN A 12 -7.80 -21.21 8.11
N LEU A 13 -7.76 -22.34 8.81
CA LEU A 13 -7.64 -23.66 8.17
C LEU A 13 -8.83 -23.98 7.26
N ASP A 14 -10.03 -23.58 7.63
CA ASP A 14 -11.23 -23.83 6.83
C ASP A 14 -11.22 -22.97 5.55
N LEU A 15 -10.78 -21.72 5.64
CA LEU A 15 -10.65 -20.86 4.47
C LEU A 15 -9.52 -21.33 3.54
N ILE A 16 -8.40 -21.80 4.06
CA ILE A 16 -7.31 -22.40 3.26
C ILE A 16 -7.84 -23.59 2.46
N ARG A 17 -8.50 -24.55 3.13
CA ARG A 17 -9.10 -25.73 2.47
C ARG A 17 -10.15 -25.33 1.43
N TYR A 18 -10.95 -24.31 1.76
CA TYR A 18 -11.93 -23.79 0.86
C TYR A 18 -11.29 -23.19 -0.41
N LEU A 19 -10.28 -22.32 -0.30
CA LEU A 19 -9.53 -21.77 -1.43
C LEU A 19 -8.87 -22.88 -2.27
N GLN A 20 -8.28 -23.88 -1.61
CA GLN A 20 -7.72 -25.06 -2.30
C GLN A 20 -8.78 -25.86 -3.06
N SER A 21 -10.03 -25.91 -2.57
CA SER A 21 -11.14 -26.58 -3.28
C SER A 21 -11.58 -25.84 -4.55
N TRP A 22 -11.20 -24.56 -4.72
CA TRP A 22 -11.30 -23.81 -5.97
C TRP A 22 -10.11 -24.06 -6.92
N GLY A 23 -9.14 -24.89 -6.51
CA GLY A 23 -7.89 -25.13 -7.22
C GLY A 23 -6.82 -24.05 -7.00
N LEU A 24 -7.08 -23.06 -6.12
CA LEU A 24 -6.12 -22.02 -5.82
C LEU A 24 -4.93 -22.59 -5.05
N ARG A 25 -3.74 -22.05 -5.33
CA ARG A 25 -2.49 -22.46 -4.70
C ARG A 25 -1.75 -21.27 -4.11
N GLU A 26 -1.14 -21.48 -2.96
CA GLU A 26 -0.20 -20.53 -2.38
C GLU A 26 1.18 -20.71 -3.02
N PHE A 27 1.80 -19.63 -3.42
CA PHE A 27 3.17 -19.58 -3.92
C PHE A 27 4.03 -18.69 -3.01
N ARG A 28 5.31 -19.05 -2.89
CA ARG A 28 6.26 -18.32 -2.05
C ARG A 28 7.06 -17.29 -2.83
N ASP A 29 7.14 -17.46 -4.15
CA ASP A 29 7.92 -16.63 -5.06
C ASP A 29 7.28 -16.57 -6.46
N GLU A 30 7.56 -15.51 -7.18
CA GLU A 30 7.10 -15.28 -8.55
C GLU A 30 7.57 -16.38 -9.52
N ALA A 31 8.81 -16.84 -9.39
CA ALA A 31 9.38 -17.81 -10.31
C ALA A 31 8.60 -19.13 -10.30
N SER A 32 8.27 -19.62 -9.10
CA SER A 32 7.46 -20.82 -8.89
C SER A 32 6.04 -20.66 -9.44
N TYR A 33 5.42 -19.48 -9.23
CA TYR A 33 4.11 -19.19 -9.79
C TYR A 33 4.12 -19.18 -11.31
N TYR A 34 5.03 -18.45 -11.96
CA TYR A 34 5.09 -18.36 -13.42
C TYR A 34 5.52 -19.66 -14.07
N GLN A 35 6.35 -20.48 -13.41
CA GLN A 35 6.65 -21.83 -13.89
C GLN A 35 5.40 -22.71 -13.89
N TRP A 36 4.61 -22.65 -12.83
CA TRP A 36 3.34 -23.38 -12.77
C TRP A 36 2.32 -22.85 -13.77
N GLN A 37 2.16 -21.54 -13.91
CA GLN A 37 1.27 -20.92 -14.90
C GLN A 37 1.60 -21.43 -16.31
N ARG A 38 2.89 -21.43 -16.72
CA ARG A 38 3.35 -21.95 -18.02
C ARG A 38 3.16 -23.45 -18.17
N SER A 39 3.00 -24.20 -17.09
CA SER A 39 2.69 -25.65 -17.19
C SER A 39 1.20 -25.93 -17.40
N ILE A 40 0.33 -24.94 -17.16
CA ILE A 40 -1.12 -25.07 -17.31
C ILE A 40 -1.62 -24.37 -18.56
N LEU A 41 -1.12 -23.17 -18.86
CA LEU A 41 -1.56 -22.35 -19.98
C LEU A 41 -0.57 -22.48 -21.16
N SER A 42 -1.14 -22.52 -22.36
CA SER A 42 -0.37 -22.48 -23.58
C SER A 42 0.27 -21.10 -23.81
N GLU A 43 1.30 -21.04 -24.66
CA GLU A 43 1.93 -19.77 -25.05
C GLU A 43 0.96 -18.78 -25.72
N GLU A 44 -0.06 -19.30 -26.41
CA GLU A 44 -1.11 -18.49 -27.06
C GLU A 44 -2.01 -17.84 -25.99
N GLU A 45 -2.49 -18.63 -25.02
CA GLU A 45 -3.29 -18.12 -23.91
C GLU A 45 -2.53 -17.09 -23.06
N LEU A 46 -1.25 -17.32 -22.81
CA LEU A 46 -0.39 -16.35 -22.08
C LEU A 46 -0.23 -15.03 -22.85
N ARG A 47 -0.08 -15.10 -24.18
CA ARG A 47 -0.01 -13.89 -25.03
C ARG A 47 -1.33 -13.15 -25.06
N ASP A 48 -2.46 -13.86 -25.11
CA ASP A 48 -3.77 -13.25 -25.11
C ASP A 48 -4.10 -12.57 -23.78
N LEU A 49 -3.73 -13.22 -22.67
CA LEU A 49 -3.83 -12.59 -21.33
C LEU A 49 -2.95 -11.33 -21.23
N GLY A 50 -1.73 -11.37 -21.74
CA GLY A 50 -0.84 -10.20 -21.76
C GLY A 50 -1.46 -9.03 -22.52
N ARG A 51 -2.00 -9.27 -23.74
CA ARG A 51 -2.69 -8.24 -24.54
C ARG A 51 -3.92 -7.68 -23.81
N LEU A 52 -4.68 -8.53 -23.13
CA LEU A 52 -5.86 -8.14 -22.37
C LEU A 52 -5.50 -7.23 -21.18
N ILE A 53 -4.42 -7.55 -20.48
CA ILE A 53 -3.88 -6.72 -19.38
C ILE A 53 -3.39 -5.36 -19.92
N GLU A 54 -2.62 -5.36 -21.01
CA GLU A 54 -2.16 -4.13 -21.66
C GLU A 54 -3.32 -3.25 -22.14
N HIS A 55 -4.32 -3.87 -22.78
CA HIS A 55 -5.53 -3.18 -23.24
C HIS A 55 -6.32 -2.55 -22.09
N ARG A 56 -6.43 -3.26 -20.97
CA ARG A 56 -7.06 -2.73 -19.74
C ARG A 56 -6.32 -1.52 -19.18
N HIS A 57 -5.00 -1.52 -19.21
CA HIS A 57 -4.19 -0.40 -18.72
C HIS A 57 -4.24 0.82 -19.65
N GLY A 58 -4.36 0.61 -20.96
CA GLY A 58 -4.39 1.67 -21.97
C GLY A 58 -5.77 2.23 -22.30
N GLY A 59 -6.85 1.56 -21.90
CA GLY A 59 -8.23 1.91 -22.29
C GLY A 59 -8.97 2.77 -21.25
N GLU A 60 -9.64 3.82 -21.70
CA GLU A 60 -10.52 4.66 -20.86
C GLU A 60 -11.96 4.09 -20.72
N GLN A 61 -12.28 2.97 -21.35
CA GLN A 61 -13.67 2.49 -21.48
C GLN A 61 -14.03 1.43 -20.43
N VAL A 62 -15.22 1.61 -19.85
CA VAL A 62 -15.85 0.68 -18.87
C VAL A 62 -16.02 -0.73 -19.45
N ASP A 63 -16.20 -0.84 -20.78
CA ASP A 63 -16.41 -2.11 -21.47
C ASP A 63 -15.15 -3.01 -21.45
N CYS A 64 -13.95 -2.41 -21.49
CA CYS A 64 -12.69 -3.17 -21.40
C CYS A 64 -12.53 -3.89 -20.07
N ASP A 65 -13.05 -3.32 -18.99
CA ASP A 65 -13.01 -3.98 -17.67
C ASP A 65 -13.98 -5.18 -17.61
N ILE A 66 -15.16 -5.08 -18.23
CA ILE A 66 -16.12 -6.18 -18.26
C ILE A 66 -15.55 -7.36 -19.06
N GLU A 67 -15.01 -7.09 -20.25
CA GLU A 67 -14.35 -8.10 -21.07
C GLU A 67 -13.20 -8.79 -20.33
N PHE A 68 -12.38 -8.01 -19.63
CA PHE A 68 -11.29 -8.55 -18.80
C PHE A 68 -11.83 -9.54 -17.76
N TYR A 69 -12.83 -9.16 -16.96
CA TYR A 69 -13.39 -10.03 -15.94
C TYR A 69 -14.17 -11.22 -16.54
N ASP A 70 -14.80 -11.08 -17.69
CA ASP A 70 -15.45 -12.18 -18.40
C ASP A 70 -14.43 -13.25 -18.84
N VAL A 71 -13.25 -12.84 -19.30
CA VAL A 71 -12.17 -13.79 -19.63
C VAL A 71 -11.62 -14.44 -18.38
N LEU A 72 -11.38 -13.67 -17.30
CA LEU A 72 -10.87 -14.19 -16.03
C LEU A 72 -11.80 -15.20 -15.35
N ALA A 73 -13.11 -15.16 -15.67
CA ALA A 73 -14.10 -16.06 -15.08
C ALA A 73 -14.13 -17.46 -15.74
N ARG A 74 -13.28 -17.72 -16.73
CA ARG A 74 -13.18 -19.07 -17.32
C ARG A 74 -12.73 -20.09 -16.27
N PRO A 75 -13.37 -21.28 -16.18
CA PRO A 75 -13.07 -22.29 -15.16
C PRO A 75 -11.62 -22.77 -15.13
N ASP A 76 -10.96 -22.79 -16.29
CA ASP A 76 -9.54 -23.16 -16.45
C ASP A 76 -8.59 -22.03 -16.01
N LEU A 77 -9.00 -20.76 -16.10
CA LEU A 77 -8.20 -19.60 -15.73
C LEU A 77 -8.35 -19.19 -14.26
N VAL A 78 -9.53 -19.39 -13.65
CA VAL A 78 -9.79 -19.03 -12.26
C VAL A 78 -8.72 -19.59 -11.31
N PRO A 79 -8.38 -20.89 -11.29
CA PRO A 79 -7.36 -21.40 -10.39
C PRO A 79 -6.00 -20.75 -10.61
N VAL A 80 -5.65 -20.49 -11.87
CA VAL A 80 -4.33 -19.94 -12.23
C VAL A 80 -4.22 -18.49 -11.80
N LEU A 81 -5.13 -17.64 -12.25
CA LEU A 81 -5.02 -16.19 -12.08
C LEU A 81 -5.32 -15.74 -10.64
N TYR A 82 -6.30 -16.38 -10.00
CA TYR A 82 -6.64 -16.04 -8.62
C TYR A 82 -5.65 -16.61 -7.57
N SER A 83 -4.77 -17.55 -7.96
CA SER A 83 -3.69 -18.01 -7.06
C SER A 83 -2.70 -16.93 -6.70
N GLN A 84 -2.45 -15.93 -7.58
CA GLN A 84 -1.67 -14.74 -7.20
C GLN A 84 -2.27 -14.00 -6.00
N ARG A 85 -3.58 -14.08 -5.84
CA ARG A 85 -4.36 -13.43 -4.78
C ARG A 85 -4.70 -14.35 -3.62
N PHE A 86 -4.02 -15.50 -3.47
CA PHE A 86 -4.33 -16.48 -2.42
C PHE A 86 -4.28 -15.84 -1.03
N ASN A 87 -3.18 -15.17 -0.70
CA ASN A 87 -3.00 -14.52 0.60
C ASN A 87 -3.91 -13.29 0.79
N TYR A 88 -4.26 -12.60 -0.29
CA TYR A 88 -5.29 -11.56 -0.27
C TYR A 88 -6.64 -12.14 0.17
N PHE A 89 -7.10 -13.23 -0.45
CA PHE A 89 -8.36 -13.88 -0.07
C PHE A 89 -8.30 -14.42 1.36
N LEU A 90 -7.17 -14.98 1.77
CA LEU A 90 -6.97 -15.48 3.11
C LEU A 90 -7.08 -14.37 4.16
N THR A 91 -6.35 -13.27 3.97
CA THR A 91 -6.33 -12.13 4.89
C THR A 91 -7.67 -11.43 4.93
N LEU A 92 -8.22 -11.09 3.77
CA LEU A 92 -9.45 -10.32 3.69
C LEU A 92 -10.67 -11.16 4.05
N GLY A 93 -10.71 -12.41 3.59
CA GLY A 93 -11.81 -13.34 3.92
C GLY A 93 -11.92 -13.58 5.42
N SER A 94 -10.80 -13.81 6.12
CA SER A 94 -10.79 -13.96 7.58
C SER A 94 -11.19 -12.67 8.28
N SER A 95 -10.66 -11.53 7.82
CA SER A 95 -10.96 -10.22 8.42
C SER A 95 -12.43 -9.84 8.26
N ILE A 96 -13.05 -10.09 7.11
CA ILE A 96 -14.46 -9.83 6.88
C ILE A 96 -15.32 -10.82 7.66
N CYS A 97 -15.00 -12.13 7.60
CA CYS A 97 -15.75 -13.18 8.28
C CYS A 97 -15.92 -12.88 9.77
N SER A 98 -14.84 -12.49 10.45
CA SER A 98 -14.88 -12.14 11.88
C SER A 98 -15.72 -10.88 12.21
N ARG A 99 -16.11 -10.10 11.21
CA ARG A 99 -16.88 -8.85 11.35
C ARG A 99 -18.31 -8.94 10.87
N ILE A 100 -18.74 -10.07 10.28
CA ILE A 100 -20.13 -10.25 9.87
C ILE A 100 -21.00 -10.29 11.14
N PRO A 101 -21.85 -9.26 11.38
CA PRO A 101 -22.72 -9.24 12.55
C PRO A 101 -23.87 -10.24 12.36
N PRO A 102 -24.66 -10.53 13.40
CA PRO A 102 -25.95 -11.17 13.22
C PRO A 102 -26.77 -10.39 12.19
N ALA A 103 -27.04 -11.02 11.06
CA ALA A 103 -27.74 -10.45 9.92
C ALA A 103 -28.71 -11.48 9.34
N ASN A 104 -29.79 -11.02 8.70
CA ASN A 104 -30.68 -11.90 7.98
C ASN A 104 -30.33 -11.90 6.50
N ARG A 105 -29.87 -10.75 5.97
CA ARG A 105 -29.64 -10.55 4.56
C ARG A 105 -28.40 -9.72 4.26
N VAL A 106 -27.49 -10.28 3.48
CA VAL A 106 -26.20 -9.69 3.10
C VAL A 106 -26.12 -9.48 1.60
N LEU A 107 -25.72 -8.29 1.16
CA LEU A 107 -25.35 -8.00 -0.23
C LEU A 107 -23.82 -7.99 -0.35
N ASP A 108 -23.28 -8.71 -1.33
CA ASP A 108 -21.89 -8.58 -1.74
C ASP A 108 -21.83 -7.87 -3.12
N PHE A 109 -21.41 -6.61 -3.10
CA PHE A 109 -21.31 -5.75 -4.26
C PHE A 109 -19.96 -5.90 -4.95
N GLY A 110 -19.96 -6.35 -6.20
CA GLY A 110 -18.76 -6.68 -6.95
C GLY A 110 -18.19 -8.05 -6.54
N CYS A 111 -19.06 -9.04 -6.40
CA CYS A 111 -18.71 -10.37 -5.89
C CYS A 111 -17.76 -11.17 -6.80
N GLY A 112 -17.55 -10.73 -8.06
CA GLY A 112 -16.78 -11.45 -9.07
C GLY A 112 -17.30 -12.88 -9.27
N VAL A 113 -16.40 -13.85 -9.32
CA VAL A 113 -16.74 -15.28 -9.43
C VAL A 113 -17.26 -15.89 -8.11
N GLY A 114 -17.54 -15.08 -7.09
CA GLY A 114 -18.20 -15.51 -5.85
C GLY A 114 -17.33 -16.26 -4.84
N ILE A 115 -16.00 -16.19 -4.91
CA ILE A 115 -15.10 -16.93 -4.00
C ILE A 115 -15.41 -16.60 -2.54
N LEU A 116 -15.35 -15.33 -2.14
CA LEU A 116 -15.58 -14.94 -0.74
C LEU A 116 -17.07 -15.01 -0.37
N THR A 117 -17.97 -14.62 -1.27
CA THR A 117 -19.43 -14.67 -1.04
C THR A 117 -19.89 -16.08 -0.70
N SER A 118 -19.45 -17.07 -1.49
CA SER A 118 -19.78 -18.49 -1.26
C SER A 118 -19.14 -19.02 0.02
N PHE A 119 -17.94 -18.59 0.37
CA PHE A 119 -17.31 -18.92 1.66
C PHE A 119 -18.17 -18.40 2.83
N PHE A 120 -18.58 -17.13 2.78
CA PHE A 120 -19.42 -16.55 3.84
C PHE A 120 -20.77 -17.24 3.94
N ALA A 121 -21.41 -17.57 2.81
CA ALA A 121 -22.67 -18.32 2.80
C ALA A 121 -22.50 -19.70 3.45
N GLN A 122 -21.39 -20.37 3.23
CA GLN A 122 -21.09 -21.65 3.87
C GLN A 122 -20.88 -21.51 5.40
N GLN A 123 -20.22 -20.43 5.84
CA GLN A 123 -19.97 -20.16 7.27
C GLN A 123 -21.23 -19.72 8.02
N TYR A 124 -22.19 -19.11 7.32
CA TYR A 124 -23.41 -18.54 7.90
C TYR A 124 -24.68 -19.10 7.24
N PRO A 125 -25.01 -20.40 7.45
CA PRO A 125 -26.11 -21.06 6.74
C PRO A 125 -27.51 -20.47 7.03
N GLY A 126 -27.65 -19.72 8.12
CA GLY A 126 -28.90 -19.03 8.48
C GLY A 126 -29.05 -17.63 7.87
N VAL A 127 -28.10 -17.16 7.08
CA VAL A 127 -28.07 -15.83 6.47
C VAL A 127 -28.28 -15.92 4.97
N GLU A 128 -29.16 -15.10 4.39
CA GLU A 128 -29.33 -14.98 2.95
C GLU A 128 -28.22 -14.10 2.35
N PHE A 129 -27.46 -14.63 1.41
CA PHE A 129 -26.44 -13.87 0.66
C PHE A 129 -26.92 -13.58 -0.75
N VAL A 130 -26.67 -12.36 -1.22
CA VAL A 130 -26.91 -11.93 -2.59
C VAL A 130 -25.60 -11.36 -3.12
N GLY A 131 -24.98 -12.04 -4.09
CA GLY A 131 -23.81 -11.52 -4.79
C GLY A 131 -24.25 -10.83 -6.08
N ILE A 132 -23.74 -9.64 -6.34
CA ILE A 132 -23.95 -8.94 -7.61
C ILE A 132 -22.64 -8.56 -8.25
N ASP A 133 -22.56 -8.70 -9.57
CA ASP A 133 -21.43 -8.26 -10.38
C ASP A 133 -21.92 -7.83 -11.77
N ARG A 134 -21.13 -7.01 -12.45
CA ARG A 134 -21.42 -6.55 -13.82
C ARG A 134 -21.02 -7.57 -14.89
N SER A 135 -20.06 -8.45 -14.61
CA SER A 135 -19.60 -9.50 -15.49
C SER A 135 -20.57 -10.69 -15.47
N SER A 136 -21.20 -10.95 -16.60
CA SER A 136 -22.15 -12.07 -16.73
C SER A 136 -21.45 -13.42 -16.57
N ARG A 137 -20.23 -13.54 -17.08
CA ARG A 137 -19.41 -14.76 -16.96
C ARG A 137 -18.97 -15.02 -15.53
N SER A 138 -18.64 -13.97 -14.79
CA SER A 138 -18.33 -14.08 -13.35
C SER A 138 -19.53 -14.62 -12.59
N ILE A 139 -20.74 -14.12 -12.87
CA ILE A 139 -21.98 -14.58 -12.24
C ILE A 139 -22.32 -16.03 -12.64
N GLU A 140 -22.17 -16.39 -13.92
CA GLU A 140 -22.35 -17.79 -14.37
C GLU A 140 -21.43 -18.73 -13.58
N MET A 141 -20.14 -18.38 -13.45
CA MET A 141 -19.18 -19.15 -12.68
C MET A 141 -19.55 -19.24 -11.19
N ALA A 142 -19.98 -18.12 -10.59
CA ALA A 142 -20.42 -18.06 -9.20
C ALA A 142 -21.63 -18.98 -8.94
N CYS A 143 -22.62 -18.98 -9.84
CA CYS A 143 -23.77 -19.87 -9.76
C CYS A 143 -23.37 -21.35 -9.84
N LEU A 144 -22.53 -21.71 -10.82
CA LEU A 144 -22.04 -23.09 -10.97
C LEU A 144 -21.31 -23.60 -9.73
N GLU A 145 -20.45 -22.77 -9.13
CA GLU A 145 -19.72 -23.17 -7.92
C GLU A 145 -20.62 -23.23 -6.68
N ALA A 146 -21.64 -22.37 -6.57
CA ALA A 146 -22.63 -22.45 -5.49
C ALA A 146 -23.46 -23.75 -5.58
N GLU A 147 -23.92 -24.11 -6.78
CA GLU A 147 -24.63 -25.37 -7.02
C GLU A 147 -23.76 -26.60 -6.69
N LYS A 148 -22.51 -26.63 -7.16
CA LYS A 148 -21.55 -27.68 -6.89
C LYS A 148 -21.30 -27.86 -5.38
N ARG A 149 -21.34 -26.77 -4.61
CA ARG A 149 -21.20 -26.77 -3.14
C ARG A 149 -22.51 -26.94 -2.40
N GLN A 150 -23.62 -27.09 -3.11
CA GLN A 150 -24.97 -27.27 -2.55
C GLN A 150 -25.40 -26.15 -1.60
N LEU A 151 -24.95 -24.89 -1.88
CA LEU A 151 -25.35 -23.73 -1.11
C LEU A 151 -26.76 -23.31 -1.46
N THR A 152 -27.67 -23.27 -0.48
CA THR A 152 -29.09 -22.94 -0.67
C THR A 152 -29.46 -21.54 -0.19
N ASN A 153 -28.55 -20.88 0.51
CA ASN A 153 -28.74 -19.56 1.13
C ASN A 153 -28.01 -18.44 0.36
N ILE A 154 -27.71 -18.67 -0.91
CA ILE A 154 -27.01 -17.69 -1.75
C ILE A 154 -27.66 -17.63 -3.13
N ARG A 155 -27.69 -16.43 -3.72
CA ARG A 155 -27.99 -16.22 -5.14
C ARG A 155 -27.04 -15.19 -5.72
N PHE A 156 -26.83 -15.27 -7.03
CA PHE A 156 -25.99 -14.35 -7.77
C PHE A 156 -26.79 -13.71 -8.90
N GLU A 157 -26.59 -12.40 -9.12
CA GLU A 157 -27.34 -11.62 -10.10
C GLU A 157 -26.39 -10.70 -10.88
N VAL A 158 -26.55 -10.65 -12.21
CA VAL A 158 -25.86 -9.65 -13.04
C VAL A 158 -26.50 -8.29 -12.80
N SER A 159 -25.73 -7.31 -12.36
CA SER A 159 -26.24 -5.97 -12.10
C SER A 159 -25.19 -4.89 -12.38
N GLN A 160 -25.59 -3.89 -13.15
CA GLN A 160 -24.79 -2.67 -13.38
C GLN A 160 -25.36 -1.52 -12.55
N VAL A 161 -24.95 -1.42 -11.29
CA VAL A 161 -25.30 -0.28 -10.43
C VAL A 161 -24.48 0.96 -10.89
N PRO A 162 -25.08 2.16 -11.02
CA PRO A 162 -26.41 2.57 -10.55
C PRO A 162 -27.58 2.40 -11.56
N GLN A 163 -27.35 1.81 -12.71
CA GLN A 163 -28.38 1.69 -13.77
C GLN A 163 -29.58 0.83 -13.36
N TYR A 164 -29.37 -0.10 -12.43
CA TYR A 164 -30.42 -0.98 -11.91
C TYR A 164 -30.65 -0.70 -10.43
N GLN A 165 -31.94 -0.58 -10.06
CA GLN A 165 -32.34 -0.41 -8.67
C GLN A 165 -32.18 -1.76 -7.94
N LEU A 166 -31.45 -1.74 -6.84
CA LEU A 166 -31.30 -2.91 -5.98
C LEU A 166 -32.62 -3.27 -5.31
N SER A 167 -32.99 -4.54 -5.36
CA SER A 167 -34.25 -5.03 -4.80
C SER A 167 -34.12 -5.37 -3.31
N GLY A 168 -34.98 -4.78 -2.48
CA GLY A 168 -35.09 -5.04 -1.05
C GLY A 168 -34.07 -4.28 -0.21
N THR A 169 -34.02 -4.62 1.09
CA THR A 169 -33.11 -4.04 2.09
C THR A 169 -32.16 -5.08 2.62
N TYR A 170 -30.96 -4.64 2.97
CA TYR A 170 -29.87 -5.47 3.49
C TYR A 170 -29.42 -4.99 4.86
N ASP A 171 -29.14 -5.93 5.75
CA ASP A 171 -28.59 -5.63 7.08
C ASP A 171 -27.09 -5.36 6.99
N LEU A 172 -26.42 -5.98 6.03
CA LEU A 172 -24.99 -5.81 5.76
C LEU A 172 -24.76 -5.69 4.25
N ILE A 173 -23.91 -4.75 3.86
CA ILE A 173 -23.37 -4.65 2.51
C ILE A 173 -21.85 -4.84 2.58
N LEU A 174 -21.36 -5.81 1.81
CA LEU A 174 -19.93 -6.04 1.58
C LEU A 174 -19.54 -5.41 0.25
N SER A 175 -18.34 -4.85 0.17
CA SER A 175 -17.75 -4.42 -1.10
C SER A 175 -16.24 -4.54 -1.03
N THR A 176 -15.64 -5.25 -1.97
CA THR A 176 -14.20 -5.46 -2.04
C THR A 176 -13.65 -5.04 -3.41
N GLN A 177 -12.99 -3.88 -3.47
CA GLN A 177 -12.41 -3.31 -4.69
C GLN A 177 -13.43 -3.14 -5.84
N ALA A 178 -14.66 -2.72 -5.51
CA ALA A 178 -15.75 -2.61 -6.47
C ALA A 178 -16.38 -1.21 -6.57
N LEU A 179 -16.11 -0.31 -5.61
CA LEU A 179 -16.76 1.00 -5.57
C LEU A 179 -16.15 1.99 -6.56
N PHE A 180 -14.84 1.96 -6.76
CA PHE A 180 -14.20 2.81 -7.77
C PHE A 180 -12.87 2.19 -8.25
N GLN A 181 -12.37 2.67 -9.40
CA GLN A 181 -11.10 2.19 -9.96
C GLN A 181 -9.93 2.95 -9.34
N ALA A 182 -9.56 2.57 -8.13
CA ALA A 182 -8.53 3.25 -7.36
C ALA A 182 -7.16 3.33 -8.07
N GLU A 183 -6.82 2.37 -8.91
CA GLU A 183 -5.53 2.32 -9.62
C GLU A 183 -5.36 3.48 -10.62
N ARG A 184 -6.46 3.97 -11.18
CA ARG A 184 -6.47 5.05 -12.17
C ARG A 184 -6.74 6.43 -11.58
N GLU A 185 -7.09 6.50 -10.30
CA GLU A 185 -7.47 7.74 -9.64
C GLU A 185 -6.45 8.12 -8.56
N PRO A 186 -5.73 9.22 -8.72
CA PRO A 186 -4.76 9.67 -7.72
C PRO A 186 -5.44 10.24 -6.46
N GLY A 187 -6.72 10.59 -6.52
CA GLY A 187 -7.49 11.18 -5.43
C GLY A 187 -7.36 12.71 -5.34
N LEU A 188 -7.54 13.24 -4.14
CA LEU A 188 -7.44 14.67 -3.88
C LEU A 188 -5.99 15.09 -3.69
N PRO A 189 -5.50 16.13 -4.39
CA PRO A 189 -4.18 16.68 -4.15
C PRO A 189 -4.12 17.43 -2.82
N SER A 190 -2.94 17.53 -2.24
CA SER A 190 -2.66 18.47 -1.14
C SER A 190 -2.70 19.92 -1.63
N ARG A 191 -2.83 20.87 -0.71
CA ARG A 191 -2.85 22.32 -1.02
C ARG A 191 -1.61 22.78 -1.77
N SER A 192 -0.48 22.21 -1.43
CA SER A 192 0.81 22.46 -2.08
C SER A 192 1.75 21.28 -1.80
N TRP A 193 2.88 21.24 -2.48
CA TRP A 193 3.92 20.25 -2.24
C TRP A 193 4.52 20.29 -0.82
N ARG A 194 4.27 21.38 -0.04
CA ARG A 194 4.82 21.56 1.32
C ARG A 194 3.96 20.96 2.43
N THR A 195 2.77 20.46 2.11
CA THR A 195 1.83 19.95 3.11
C THR A 195 1.12 18.70 2.65
N PHE A 196 0.62 17.90 3.60
CA PHE A 196 -0.26 16.77 3.37
C PHE A 196 -1.75 17.13 3.54
N GLN A 197 -2.04 18.36 3.96
CA GLN A 197 -3.42 18.83 4.14
C GLN A 197 -4.12 19.08 2.81
N ARG A 198 -5.40 18.70 2.73
CA ARG A 198 -6.28 18.95 1.58
C ARG A 198 -7.20 20.11 1.85
N GLU A 199 -7.53 20.82 0.79
CA GLU A 199 -8.60 21.82 0.85
C GLU A 199 -9.96 21.14 0.93
N GLU A 200 -10.93 21.86 1.56
CA GLU A 200 -12.34 21.49 1.55
C GLU A 200 -12.98 22.06 0.27
N ASP A 201 -12.67 21.46 -0.86
CA ASP A 201 -13.28 21.83 -2.15
C ASP A 201 -14.38 20.84 -2.51
N PHE A 202 -15.61 21.16 -2.11
CA PHE A 202 -16.79 20.34 -2.35
C PHE A 202 -17.07 20.12 -3.85
N LYS A 203 -16.77 21.12 -4.71
CA LYS A 203 -16.99 20.97 -6.16
C LYS A 203 -16.02 19.96 -6.75
N ARG A 204 -14.77 20.03 -6.36
CA ARG A 204 -13.74 19.07 -6.80
C ARG A 204 -14.04 17.67 -6.28
N GLN A 205 -14.45 17.53 -5.02
CA GLN A 205 -14.88 16.28 -4.43
C GLN A 205 -16.03 15.67 -5.26
N GLU A 206 -17.08 16.44 -5.55
CA GLU A 206 -18.24 15.98 -6.32
C GLU A 206 -17.86 15.57 -7.74
N GLN A 207 -17.04 16.36 -8.42
CA GLN A 207 -16.53 16.03 -9.77
C GLN A 207 -15.76 14.71 -9.79
N LEU A 208 -14.92 14.46 -8.79
CA LEU A 208 -14.21 13.20 -8.64
C LEU A 208 -15.15 12.03 -8.39
N GLU A 209 -16.16 12.20 -7.52
CA GLU A 209 -17.14 11.16 -7.25
C GLU A 209 -17.97 10.81 -8.49
N ILE A 210 -18.34 11.79 -9.31
CA ILE A 210 -19.05 11.57 -10.58
C ILE A 210 -18.15 10.85 -11.57
N ARG A 211 -16.93 11.36 -11.79
CA ARG A 211 -15.96 10.80 -12.75
C ARG A 211 -15.59 9.36 -12.44
N THR A 212 -15.43 9.02 -11.18
CA THR A 212 -15.09 7.65 -10.73
C THR A 212 -16.32 6.73 -10.64
N GLY A 213 -17.52 7.27 -10.80
CA GLY A 213 -18.78 6.54 -10.60
C GLY A 213 -19.10 6.22 -9.13
N LEU A 214 -18.29 6.70 -8.18
CA LEU A 214 -18.44 6.44 -6.76
C LEU A 214 -19.77 7.00 -6.22
N GLN A 215 -20.17 8.21 -6.66
CA GLN A 215 -21.40 8.86 -6.24
C GLN A 215 -22.63 7.97 -6.50
N GLY A 216 -22.78 7.50 -7.74
CA GLY A 216 -23.93 6.70 -8.12
C GLY A 216 -23.97 5.35 -7.40
N ARG A 217 -22.84 4.67 -7.29
CA ARG A 217 -22.73 3.38 -6.59
C ARG A 217 -23.05 3.50 -5.10
N LEU A 218 -22.43 4.45 -4.39
CA LEU A 218 -22.71 4.69 -2.97
C LEU A 218 -24.18 5.05 -2.74
N ASN A 219 -24.77 5.92 -3.55
CA ASN A 219 -26.15 6.31 -3.39
C ASN A 219 -27.11 5.11 -3.60
N ALA A 220 -26.83 4.25 -4.59
CA ALA A 220 -27.63 3.05 -4.83
C ALA A 220 -27.49 2.04 -3.66
N LEU A 221 -26.28 1.79 -3.16
CA LEU A 221 -26.06 0.91 -2.04
C LEU A 221 -26.73 1.42 -0.77
N LEU A 222 -26.68 2.73 -0.53
CA LEU A 222 -27.31 3.35 0.64
C LEU A 222 -28.85 3.33 0.58
N SER A 223 -29.44 3.32 -0.61
CA SER A 223 -30.88 3.13 -0.77
C SER A 223 -31.34 1.72 -0.42
N ALA A 224 -30.46 0.73 -0.58
CA ALA A 224 -30.69 -0.67 -0.24
C ALA A 224 -30.22 -1.05 1.19
N LEU A 225 -29.51 -0.16 1.88
CA LEU A 225 -29.04 -0.41 3.25
C LEU A 225 -30.17 -0.18 4.24
N GLY A 226 -30.44 -1.19 5.08
CA GLY A 226 -31.44 -1.09 6.15
C GLY A 226 -31.15 0.04 7.16
N PRO A 227 -32.14 0.48 7.96
CA PRO A 227 -31.99 1.61 8.86
C PRO A 227 -30.87 1.43 9.90
N VAL A 228 -30.62 0.21 10.32
CA VAL A 228 -29.55 -0.17 11.27
C VAL A 228 -28.41 -0.93 10.58
N GLY A 229 -28.44 -0.94 9.24
CA GLY A 229 -27.49 -1.69 8.42
C GLY A 229 -26.08 -1.13 8.51
N ARG A 230 -25.11 -2.00 8.17
CA ARG A 230 -23.68 -1.71 8.15
C ARG A 230 -23.10 -1.97 6.76
N MET A 231 -21.96 -1.36 6.50
CA MET A 231 -21.16 -1.68 5.33
C MET A 231 -19.76 -2.07 5.78
N ILE A 232 -19.23 -3.14 5.21
CA ILE A 232 -17.82 -3.53 5.32
C ILE A 232 -17.22 -3.34 3.94
N ILE A 233 -16.25 -2.43 3.85
CA ILE A 233 -15.70 -1.95 2.58
C ILE A 233 -14.18 -2.10 2.59
N PHE A 234 -13.63 -2.72 1.55
CA PHE A 234 -12.21 -2.73 1.29
C PHE A 234 -11.94 -2.14 -0.10
N GLU A 235 -11.19 -1.03 -0.14
CA GLU A 235 -10.77 -0.39 -1.38
C GLU A 235 -9.26 -0.08 -1.33
N LYS A 236 -8.62 0.04 -2.50
CA LYS A 236 -7.19 0.41 -2.60
C LYS A 236 -6.97 1.90 -2.29
N THR A 237 -7.19 2.26 -1.04
CA THR A 237 -7.12 3.63 -0.53
C THR A 237 -5.94 3.87 0.42
N TRP A 238 -4.87 3.07 0.31
CA TRP A 238 -3.66 3.28 1.10
C TRP A 238 -3.02 4.65 0.83
N ASN A 239 -2.98 5.07 -0.43
CA ASN A 239 -2.58 6.43 -0.81
C ASN A 239 -3.48 7.48 -0.15
N LEU A 240 -2.87 8.49 0.50
CA LEU A 240 -3.58 9.49 1.30
C LEU A 240 -4.61 10.28 0.49
N GLY A 241 -4.29 10.68 -0.75
CA GLY A 241 -5.22 11.40 -1.62
C GLY A 241 -6.48 10.60 -1.94
N ARG A 242 -6.34 9.29 -2.19
CA ARG A 242 -7.47 8.36 -2.42
C ARG A 242 -8.25 8.12 -1.14
N ARG A 243 -7.55 7.96 -0.02
CA ARG A 243 -8.17 7.71 1.29
C ARG A 243 -9.04 8.88 1.72
N ILE A 244 -8.52 10.09 1.68
CA ILE A 244 -9.28 11.28 2.06
C ILE A 244 -10.48 11.47 1.13
N PHE A 245 -10.28 11.33 -0.18
CA PHE A 245 -11.37 11.35 -1.16
C PHE A 245 -12.49 10.37 -0.80
N PHE A 246 -12.14 9.11 -0.53
CA PHE A 246 -13.09 8.05 -0.21
C PHE A 246 -13.80 8.28 1.12
N GLN A 247 -13.04 8.65 2.16
CA GLN A 247 -13.59 8.95 3.49
C GLN A 247 -14.57 10.11 3.46
N ARG A 248 -14.25 11.20 2.74
CA ARG A 248 -15.17 12.33 2.55
C ARG A 248 -16.42 11.93 1.78
N ALA A 249 -16.32 11.05 0.78
CA ALA A 249 -17.49 10.51 0.07
C ALA A 249 -18.42 9.71 0.98
N LEU A 250 -17.89 8.97 1.94
CA LEU A 250 -18.69 8.29 2.97
C LEU A 250 -19.29 9.29 3.95
N ASP A 251 -18.51 10.27 4.40
CA ASP A 251 -18.86 11.28 5.39
C ASP A 251 -20.08 12.11 4.99
N VAL A 252 -20.08 12.65 3.77
CA VAL A 252 -21.21 13.48 3.26
C VAL A 252 -22.51 12.70 3.16
N ARG A 253 -22.46 11.36 3.16
CA ARG A 253 -23.61 10.45 3.17
C ARG A 253 -24.02 10.00 4.56
N GLY A 254 -23.40 10.56 5.60
CA GLY A 254 -23.66 10.23 7.00
C GLY A 254 -23.14 8.87 7.44
N LEU A 255 -22.28 8.24 6.66
CA LEU A 255 -21.58 7.01 7.06
C LEU A 255 -20.40 7.35 7.96
N ARG A 256 -20.36 6.72 9.13
CA ARG A 256 -19.28 6.91 10.13
C ARG A 256 -18.63 5.56 10.44
N PRO A 257 -17.33 5.54 10.71
CA PRO A 257 -16.66 4.32 11.12
C PRO A 257 -17.21 3.83 12.47
N ILE A 258 -17.48 2.54 12.55
CA ILE A 258 -17.88 1.86 13.80
C ILE A 258 -16.63 1.53 14.62
N SER A 259 -15.55 1.21 13.94
CA SER A 259 -14.23 0.94 14.51
C SER A 259 -13.16 1.65 13.69
N ALA A 260 -11.96 1.78 14.24
CA ALA A 260 -10.83 2.32 13.48
C ALA A 260 -10.61 1.50 12.18
N PRO A 261 -10.46 2.15 11.02
CA PRO A 261 -10.13 1.45 9.77
C PRO A 261 -8.85 0.65 9.90
N VAL A 262 -8.84 -0.58 9.39
CA VAL A 262 -7.74 -1.54 9.59
C VAL A 262 -6.97 -1.74 8.29
N PRO A 263 -5.68 -1.36 8.21
CA PRO A 263 -4.83 -1.72 7.09
C PRO A 263 -4.75 -3.24 6.91
N CYS A 264 -4.81 -3.70 5.66
CA CYS A 264 -4.67 -5.12 5.35
C CYS A 264 -3.27 -5.38 4.80
N ARG A 265 -2.56 -6.31 5.44
CA ARG A 265 -1.23 -6.76 5.01
C ARG A 265 -1.32 -8.17 4.50
N TYR A 266 -0.81 -8.40 3.32
CA TYR A 266 -0.77 -9.73 2.72
C TYR A 266 0.43 -9.86 1.78
N TRP A 267 0.78 -11.07 1.42
CA TRP A 267 1.79 -11.34 0.42
C TRP A 267 1.12 -11.53 -0.95
N SER A 268 1.63 -10.85 -1.95
CA SER A 268 1.32 -11.12 -3.36
C SER A 268 2.58 -11.75 -3.95
N LEU A 269 2.61 -13.06 -4.00
CA LEU A 269 3.80 -13.85 -4.31
C LEU A 269 4.93 -13.55 -3.28
N ASP A 270 6.01 -12.90 -3.69
CA ASP A 270 7.15 -12.48 -2.87
C ASP A 270 7.11 -11.00 -2.44
N GLU A 271 6.12 -10.26 -2.89
CA GLU A 271 5.92 -8.86 -2.53
C GLU A 271 5.01 -8.72 -1.30
N ALA A 272 5.46 -7.99 -0.29
CA ALA A 272 4.63 -7.59 0.84
C ALA A 272 3.76 -6.40 0.45
N VAL A 273 2.45 -6.57 0.47
CA VAL A 273 1.47 -5.55 0.11
C VAL A 273 0.76 -5.05 1.36
N ILE A 274 0.70 -3.73 1.51
CA ILE A 274 -0.16 -3.06 2.49
C ILE A 274 -1.20 -2.29 1.70
N ASP A 275 -2.47 -2.55 1.97
CA ASP A 275 -3.56 -1.93 1.20
C ASP A 275 -4.82 -1.74 2.07
N GLY A 276 -5.82 -1.14 1.50
CA GLY A 276 -7.05 -0.77 2.20
C GLY A 276 -7.03 0.69 2.64
N PRO A 277 -7.49 1.00 3.84
CA PRO A 277 -7.89 0.08 4.92
C PRO A 277 -9.24 -0.61 4.70
N LEU A 278 -9.51 -1.64 5.51
CA LEU A 278 -10.84 -2.22 5.65
C LEU A 278 -11.66 -1.29 6.56
N TYR A 279 -12.79 -0.82 6.03
CA TYR A 279 -13.73 0.05 6.72
C TYR A 279 -14.93 -0.74 7.21
N GLU A 280 -15.36 -0.52 8.44
CA GLU A 280 -16.67 -0.91 8.93
C GLU A 280 -17.44 0.36 9.28
N VAL A 281 -18.54 0.67 8.55
CA VAL A 281 -19.26 1.93 8.65
C VAL A 281 -20.75 1.73 8.82
N SER A 282 -21.42 2.70 9.48
CA SER A 282 -22.87 2.73 9.67
C SER A 282 -23.37 4.17 9.73
N ARG A 283 -24.69 4.36 9.47
CA ARG A 283 -25.37 5.65 9.73
C ARG A 283 -25.63 5.93 11.21
N LEU A 284 -25.60 4.90 12.06
CA LEU A 284 -26.02 4.96 13.46
C LEU A 284 -24.84 4.90 14.45
N SER A 285 -23.65 5.32 14.09
CA SER A 285 -22.57 5.32 15.09
C SER A 285 -22.91 6.29 16.24
N LYS A 286 -23.44 5.73 17.33
CA LYS A 286 -23.65 6.41 18.62
C LYS A 286 -22.37 6.30 19.45
N GLY A 287 -21.30 6.84 19.01
CA GLY A 287 -20.08 6.98 19.79
C GLY A 287 -19.55 8.38 19.60
N GLU A 288 -18.58 8.78 20.39
CA GLU A 288 -17.75 9.91 20.05
C GLU A 288 -17.38 9.75 18.58
N SER A 289 -17.82 10.71 17.77
CA SER A 289 -17.60 10.70 16.31
C SER A 289 -16.12 10.37 16.07
N SER A 290 -15.81 9.13 15.68
CA SER A 290 -14.46 8.83 15.29
C SER A 290 -14.23 9.65 14.03
N VAL A 291 -13.45 10.70 14.19
CA VAL A 291 -13.08 11.61 13.10
C VAL A 291 -12.30 10.80 12.08
N TRP A 292 -12.64 10.96 10.82
CA TRP A 292 -11.86 10.36 9.75
C TRP A 292 -10.40 10.82 9.83
N ASN A 293 -9.45 9.88 9.77
CA ASN A 293 -8.04 10.22 9.81
C ASN A 293 -7.57 10.71 8.44
N GLU A 294 -7.31 12.01 8.32
CA GLU A 294 -6.75 12.65 7.14
C GLU A 294 -5.21 12.78 7.19
N GLU A 295 -4.53 12.19 8.18
CA GLU A 295 -3.09 12.19 8.28
C GLU A 295 -2.47 10.97 7.58
N PRO A 296 -1.24 11.07 7.04
CA PRO A 296 -0.51 9.91 6.54
C PRO A 296 -0.41 8.81 7.59
N TYR A 297 -0.61 7.55 7.18
CA TYR A 297 -0.30 6.43 8.07
C TYR A 297 1.20 6.39 8.32
N ARG A 298 1.58 6.14 9.57
CA ARG A 298 2.97 5.99 9.99
C ARG A 298 3.14 4.64 10.64
N GLU A 299 4.12 3.89 10.14
CA GLU A 299 4.52 2.64 10.76
C GLU A 299 6.00 2.73 11.16
N PRO A 300 6.37 2.30 12.37
CA PRO A 300 7.75 2.33 12.81
C PRO A 300 8.66 1.57 11.82
N GLY A 301 9.68 2.23 11.34
CA GLY A 301 10.69 1.65 10.45
C GLY A 301 10.38 1.64 8.95
N GLU A 302 9.12 1.79 8.52
CA GLU A 302 8.80 1.91 7.09
C GLU A 302 9.34 3.18 6.45
N THR A 303 9.40 4.23 7.24
CA THR A 303 9.74 5.58 6.81
C THR A 303 11.20 5.94 7.09
N LEU A 304 12.02 4.98 7.49
CA LEU A 304 13.43 5.22 7.74
C LEU A 304 14.15 5.57 6.43
N TYR A 305 14.77 6.74 6.40
CA TYR A 305 15.78 7.05 5.39
C TYR A 305 16.99 6.14 5.61
N ARG A 306 17.46 5.49 4.56
CA ARG A 306 18.63 4.60 4.61
C ARG A 306 19.62 5.01 3.55
N CYS A 307 20.88 5.15 3.93
CA CYS A 307 21.97 5.26 2.98
C CYS A 307 23.22 4.48 3.43
N VAL A 308 24.06 4.13 2.49
CA VAL A 308 25.29 3.37 2.74
C VAL A 308 26.50 4.04 2.08
N GLY A 309 27.71 3.64 2.47
CA GLY A 309 28.95 4.08 1.85
C GLY A 309 29.41 5.49 2.25
N ARG A 310 29.96 6.23 1.28
CA ARG A 310 30.58 7.54 1.54
C ARG A 310 29.59 8.59 2.03
N SER A 311 28.41 8.65 1.44
CA SER A 311 27.36 9.59 1.86
C SER A 311 26.91 9.33 3.29
N ALA A 312 26.71 8.06 3.67
CA ALA A 312 26.42 7.68 5.05
C ALA A 312 27.55 8.13 6.02
N HIS A 313 28.79 7.97 5.61
CA HIS A 313 29.92 8.39 6.42
C HIS A 313 29.98 9.91 6.63
N ARG A 314 29.85 10.68 5.55
CA ARG A 314 29.84 12.15 5.61
C ARG A 314 28.72 12.66 6.50
N MET A 315 27.50 12.16 6.27
CA MET A 315 26.35 12.55 7.05
C MET A 315 26.46 12.09 8.51
N GLY A 316 26.94 10.87 8.76
CA GLY A 316 27.16 10.36 10.11
C GLY A 316 28.17 11.18 10.91
N LEU A 317 29.21 11.75 10.28
CA LEU A 317 30.12 12.68 10.91
C LEU A 317 29.45 14.02 11.26
N GLU A 318 28.60 14.56 10.39
CA GLU A 318 27.84 15.78 10.68
C GLU A 318 26.89 15.58 11.86
N LEU A 319 26.14 14.48 11.84
CA LEU A 319 25.17 14.12 12.88
C LEU A 319 25.84 13.85 14.24
N ALA A 320 27.04 13.27 14.22
CA ALA A 320 27.83 13.05 15.46
C ALA A 320 28.27 14.35 16.14
N LEU A 321 28.23 15.48 15.44
CA LEU A 321 28.48 16.82 16.03
C LEU A 321 27.24 17.41 16.69
N ASP A 322 26.06 16.84 16.46
CA ASP A 322 24.81 17.23 17.12
C ASP A 322 24.67 16.47 18.45
N GLN A 323 23.65 15.69 18.64
CA GLN A 323 23.42 14.97 19.89
C GLN A 323 23.54 13.45 19.72
N VAL A 324 24.67 12.90 20.19
CA VAL A 324 24.81 11.44 20.37
C VAL A 324 24.24 11.08 21.75
N LEU A 325 23.25 10.18 21.75
CA LEU A 325 22.66 9.66 22.97
C LEU A 325 23.45 8.46 23.50
N GLU A 326 23.78 7.54 22.62
CA GLU A 326 24.46 6.29 22.98
C GLU A 326 25.47 5.86 21.93
N THR A 327 26.49 5.12 22.38
CA THR A 327 27.51 4.52 21.53
C THR A 327 27.79 3.09 21.99
N ALA A 328 27.76 2.14 21.05
CA ALA A 328 28.21 0.78 21.27
C ALA A 328 29.36 0.44 20.32
N SER A 329 30.24 -0.47 20.74
CA SER A 329 31.32 -0.97 19.90
C SER A 329 31.68 -2.40 20.28
N GLY A 330 32.27 -3.12 19.34
CA GLY A 330 32.67 -4.52 19.55
C GLY A 330 33.59 -5.01 18.45
N ILE A 331 33.87 -6.30 18.50
CA ILE A 331 34.65 -7.01 17.47
C ILE A 331 33.83 -8.20 17.01
N HIS A 332 33.72 -8.37 15.70
CA HIS A 332 33.07 -9.48 15.04
C HIS A 332 34.07 -10.25 14.17
N SER A 333 33.99 -11.58 14.10
CA SER A 333 35.00 -12.42 13.44
C SER A 333 35.21 -12.10 11.96
N ARG A 334 34.11 -11.77 11.24
CA ARG A 334 34.12 -11.49 9.79
C ARG A 334 34.10 -10.01 9.45
N MET A 335 33.43 -9.19 10.25
CA MET A 335 33.23 -7.76 10.00
C MET A 335 34.27 -6.88 10.68
N GLY A 336 35.14 -7.46 11.52
CA GLY A 336 36.18 -6.77 12.29
C GLY A 336 35.59 -5.92 13.42
N SER A 337 36.33 -4.89 13.80
CA SER A 337 35.84 -3.92 14.81
C SER A 337 34.67 -3.11 14.22
N TRP A 338 33.67 -2.87 15.03
CA TRP A 338 32.50 -2.08 14.67
C TRP A 338 32.15 -1.03 15.71
N ILE A 339 31.49 0.02 15.27
CA ILE A 339 30.90 1.05 16.11
C ILE A 339 29.49 1.36 15.66
N PHE A 340 28.57 1.51 16.59
CA PHE A 340 27.22 2.00 16.35
C PHE A 340 26.96 3.21 17.25
N ARG A 341 26.51 4.32 16.65
CA ARG A 341 26.08 5.53 17.34
C ARG A 341 24.61 5.75 17.07
N PHE A 342 23.89 6.11 18.12
CA PHE A 342 22.48 6.46 18.09
C PHE A 342 22.31 7.85 18.68
N GLY A 343 21.49 8.71 18.06
CA GLY A 343 21.35 10.08 18.49
C GLY A 343 20.11 10.79 18.00
N LEU A 344 20.02 12.08 18.34
CA LEU A 344 18.99 13.01 17.88
C LEU A 344 19.59 14.03 16.93
N TRP A 345 18.80 14.47 15.97
CA TRP A 345 19.12 15.55 15.05
C TRP A 345 18.07 16.65 15.16
N ASN A 346 18.53 17.84 15.49
CA ASN A 346 17.68 19.01 15.76
C ASN A 346 16.52 18.74 16.74
N GLN A 347 16.67 17.76 17.64
CA GLN A 347 15.66 17.33 18.61
C GLN A 347 14.35 16.78 18.01
N VAL A 348 14.27 16.58 16.70
CA VAL A 348 13.06 16.17 15.97
C VAL A 348 13.22 14.81 15.29
N LEU A 349 14.44 14.50 14.84
CA LEU A 349 14.72 13.28 14.13
C LEU A 349 15.66 12.39 14.96
N VAL A 350 15.48 11.09 14.82
CA VAL A 350 16.40 10.09 15.38
C VAL A 350 17.29 9.53 14.28
N TRP A 351 18.53 9.19 14.62
CA TRP A 351 19.46 8.61 13.67
C TRP A 351 20.25 7.47 14.27
N GLY A 352 20.64 6.51 13.43
CA GLY A 352 21.54 5.42 13.79
C GLY A 352 22.63 5.24 12.75
N PHE A 353 23.89 5.44 13.14
CA PHE A 353 25.06 5.29 12.29
C PHE A 353 25.90 4.09 12.71
N TYR A 354 26.12 3.17 11.78
CA TYR A 354 26.95 1.99 11.95
C TYR A 354 28.15 2.03 11.01
N GLU A 355 29.33 1.72 11.52
CA GLU A 355 30.52 1.50 10.71
C GLU A 355 31.36 0.33 11.23
N ASN A 356 32.11 -0.34 10.35
CA ASN A 356 33.03 -1.39 10.71
C ASN A 356 34.36 -1.31 9.96
N SER A 357 35.37 -2.05 10.45
CA SER A 357 36.71 -2.05 9.87
C SER A 357 36.84 -2.78 8.53
N SER A 358 35.79 -3.52 8.10
CA SER A 358 35.71 -4.06 6.73
C SER A 358 35.28 -3.02 5.70
N GLY A 359 34.96 -1.80 6.12
CA GLY A 359 34.65 -0.66 5.28
C GLY A 359 33.16 -0.42 5.05
N PHE A 360 32.27 -1.21 5.67
CA PHE A 360 30.84 -0.94 5.61
C PHE A 360 30.48 0.25 6.51
N LYS A 361 29.66 1.15 5.99
CA LYS A 361 29.11 2.31 6.67
C LYS A 361 27.65 2.45 6.28
N GLY A 362 26.77 2.52 7.26
CA GLY A 362 25.33 2.65 7.07
C GLY A 362 24.74 3.69 8.00
N LEU A 363 23.78 4.45 7.49
CA LEU A 363 23.04 5.45 8.23
C LEU A 363 21.55 5.21 8.02
N VAL A 364 20.80 5.34 9.10
CA VAL A 364 19.35 5.44 9.09
C VAL A 364 18.91 6.70 9.80
N ILE A 365 17.84 7.33 9.33
CA ILE A 365 17.20 8.49 9.96
C ILE A 365 15.71 8.26 9.96
N GLY A 366 15.04 8.54 11.07
CA GLY A 366 13.60 8.43 11.24
C GLY A 366 13.00 9.58 12.01
N GLY A 367 11.69 9.58 12.19
CA GLY A 367 10.97 10.50 13.07
C GLY A 367 11.11 10.10 14.53
N GLU A 368 10.50 10.89 15.43
CA GLU A 368 10.47 10.56 16.87
C GLU A 368 9.77 9.24 17.15
N GLU A 369 8.82 8.86 16.32
CA GLU A 369 8.11 7.57 16.37
C GLU A 369 9.01 6.35 16.16
N ASP A 370 10.16 6.53 15.51
CA ASP A 370 11.13 5.47 15.24
C ASP A 370 12.17 5.32 16.38
N ARG A 371 12.09 6.15 17.40
CA ARG A 371 13.07 6.18 18.51
C ARG A 371 13.19 4.84 19.22
N ASP A 372 12.05 4.26 19.58
CA ASP A 372 12.00 2.97 20.28
C ASP A 372 12.53 1.84 19.40
N LEU A 373 12.28 1.90 18.09
CA LEU A 373 12.82 0.94 17.14
C LEU A 373 14.35 1.05 17.05
N LEU A 374 14.90 2.26 16.90
CA LEU A 374 16.34 2.46 16.84
C LEU A 374 17.01 2.05 18.15
N HIS A 375 16.42 2.38 19.28
CA HIS A 375 16.93 1.97 20.59
C HIS A 375 16.88 0.44 20.76
N HIS A 376 15.82 -0.21 20.31
CA HIS A 376 15.73 -1.67 20.33
C HIS A 376 16.81 -2.33 19.46
N VAL A 377 17.08 -1.79 18.26
CA VAL A 377 18.18 -2.27 17.40
C VAL A 377 19.54 -2.06 18.08
N PHE A 378 19.72 -0.91 18.72
CA PHE A 378 20.93 -0.59 19.47
C PHE A 378 21.18 -1.60 20.63
N GLU A 379 20.16 -1.90 21.42
CA GLU A 379 20.26 -2.90 22.50
C GLU A 379 20.45 -4.32 21.95
N THR A 380 19.79 -4.65 20.85
CA THR A 380 19.94 -5.96 20.22
C THR A 380 21.34 -6.20 19.70
N ILE A 381 21.98 -5.20 19.05
CA ILE A 381 23.31 -5.34 18.47
C ILE A 381 24.39 -5.54 19.54
N LYS A 382 24.17 -5.08 20.76
CA LYS A 382 25.07 -5.28 21.90
C LYS A 382 25.06 -6.71 22.43
N GLN A 383 23.98 -7.45 22.21
CA GLN A 383 23.72 -8.76 22.83
C GLN A 383 23.71 -9.91 21.81
N ILE A 384 23.54 -9.61 20.52
CA ILE A 384 23.35 -10.59 19.47
C ILE A 384 24.65 -11.35 19.16
N GLN A 385 24.54 -12.65 18.92
CA GLN A 385 25.68 -13.50 18.55
C GLN A 385 25.74 -13.71 17.03
N GLU A 386 26.93 -14.08 16.53
CA GLU A 386 27.11 -14.58 15.16
C GLU A 386 26.29 -15.89 14.94
N PRO A 387 25.60 -16.09 13.80
CA PRO A 387 25.62 -15.31 12.54
C PRO A 387 24.53 -14.23 12.46
N ASP A 388 23.66 -14.10 13.43
CA ASP A 388 22.49 -13.21 13.39
C ASP A 388 22.89 -11.72 13.35
N PHE A 389 24.08 -11.40 13.83
CA PHE A 389 24.64 -10.05 13.77
C PHE A 389 24.76 -9.52 12.32
N GLU A 390 25.33 -10.33 11.41
CA GLU A 390 25.46 -9.94 10.00
C GLU A 390 24.10 -9.72 9.34
N ARG A 391 23.12 -10.59 9.67
CA ARG A 391 21.76 -10.48 9.18
C ARG A 391 21.10 -9.19 9.68
N LEU A 392 21.20 -8.88 10.98
CA LEU A 392 20.65 -7.65 11.55
C LEU A 392 21.21 -6.40 10.88
N VAL A 393 22.56 -6.33 10.72
CA VAL A 393 23.20 -5.19 10.06
C VAL A 393 22.71 -5.02 8.63
N ARG A 394 22.63 -6.10 7.87
CA ARG A 394 22.15 -6.09 6.49
C ARG A 394 20.68 -5.66 6.38
N ASP A 395 19.84 -6.24 7.23
CA ASP A 395 18.39 -6.02 7.15
C ASP A 395 18.01 -4.62 7.61
N PHE A 396 18.80 -4.02 8.51
CA PHE A 396 18.53 -2.69 9.04
C PHE A 396 19.18 -1.55 8.25
N TRP A 397 20.46 -1.66 7.88
CA TRP A 397 21.18 -0.59 7.14
C TRP A 397 21.30 -0.85 5.64
N GLY A 398 21.05 -2.06 5.15
CA GLY A 398 21.19 -2.45 3.76
C GLY A 398 22.35 -3.40 3.48
N HIS A 399 22.39 -3.93 2.26
CA HIS A 399 23.37 -4.96 1.90
C HIS A 399 24.78 -4.36 1.73
N PRO A 400 25.84 -4.96 2.32
CA PRO A 400 27.22 -4.48 2.18
C PRO A 400 27.74 -4.38 0.74
N ALA A 401 27.20 -5.19 -0.19
CA ALA A 401 27.55 -5.10 -1.60
C ALA A 401 27.18 -3.76 -2.22
N ASN A 402 26.08 -3.15 -1.78
CA ASN A 402 25.62 -1.84 -2.25
C ASN A 402 26.54 -0.70 -1.76
N ALA A 403 27.29 -0.93 -0.66
CA ALA A 403 28.25 0.04 -0.14
C ALA A 403 29.55 0.13 -0.98
N ARG A 404 29.84 -0.87 -1.82
CA ARG A 404 31.02 -0.91 -2.67
C ARG A 404 30.75 -0.35 -4.07
N ASP A 405 29.48 -0.25 -4.44
CA ASP A 405 29.08 0.34 -5.70
C ASP A 405 28.87 1.84 -5.52
N ASP A 406 29.94 2.61 -5.76
CA ASP A 406 29.92 4.07 -5.72
C ASP A 406 28.98 4.68 -6.80
N SER A 407 28.44 3.85 -7.73
CA SER A 407 27.47 4.28 -8.74
C SER A 407 26.03 4.28 -8.20
N ALA A 408 25.74 3.51 -7.16
CA ALA A 408 24.42 3.49 -6.54
C ALA A 408 24.16 4.80 -5.78
N ILE A 409 23.14 5.52 -6.22
CA ILE A 409 22.69 6.74 -5.55
C ILE A 409 21.56 6.36 -4.61
N PRO A 410 21.72 6.60 -3.29
CA PRO A 410 20.62 6.36 -2.37
C PRO A 410 19.49 7.34 -2.66
N CYS A 411 18.40 6.84 -3.20
CA CYS A 411 17.17 7.57 -3.36
C CYS A 411 16.19 7.17 -2.27
N TYR A 412 15.58 8.15 -1.64
CA TYR A 412 14.55 7.94 -0.64
C TYR A 412 13.24 8.52 -1.15
N GLU A 413 12.32 7.64 -1.51
CA GLU A 413 11.01 7.98 -2.02
C GLU A 413 9.94 7.53 -1.03
N ASN A 414 9.02 8.42 -0.66
CA ASN A 414 7.89 8.06 0.19
C ASN A 414 6.68 8.98 0.02
N HIS A 415 5.56 8.53 0.60
CA HIS A 415 4.31 9.27 0.71
C HIS A 415 4.06 9.82 2.12
N HIS A 416 5.08 9.87 2.95
CA HIS A 416 5.07 10.34 4.33
C HIS A 416 5.84 11.65 4.48
N PRO A 417 5.67 12.35 5.60
CA PRO A 417 6.43 13.55 5.88
C PRO A 417 7.95 13.34 6.01
N SER A 418 8.41 12.10 6.16
CA SER A 418 9.81 11.82 6.55
C SER A 418 10.85 12.43 5.62
N ALA A 419 10.70 12.28 4.29
CA ALA A 419 11.64 12.91 3.37
C ALA A 419 11.63 14.44 3.48
N GLN A 420 10.47 15.03 3.67
CA GLN A 420 10.33 16.47 3.88
C GLN A 420 10.94 16.91 5.21
N ASN A 421 10.69 16.17 6.28
CA ASN A 421 11.24 16.47 7.60
C ASN A 421 12.79 16.41 7.59
N ILE A 422 13.37 15.40 6.93
CA ILE A 422 14.83 15.29 6.77
C ILE A 422 15.36 16.46 5.93
N TYR A 423 14.70 16.76 4.80
CA TYR A 423 15.05 17.90 3.96
C TYR A 423 14.99 19.23 4.73
N GLU A 424 13.94 19.46 5.51
CA GLU A 424 13.78 20.66 6.32
C GLU A 424 14.86 20.79 7.41
N ALA A 425 15.28 19.66 7.99
CA ALA A 425 16.30 19.59 9.03
C ALA A 425 17.74 19.74 8.51
N LEU A 426 18.00 19.65 7.19
CA LEU A 426 19.34 19.76 6.62
C LEU A 426 20.04 21.02 7.08
N PRO A 427 21.25 20.94 7.72
CA PRO A 427 21.96 22.09 8.24
C PRO A 427 22.57 22.93 7.13
N SER A 428 22.54 24.24 7.30
CA SER A 428 23.24 25.20 6.39
C SER A 428 22.94 24.98 4.91
N LYS A 429 21.67 24.70 4.58
CA LYS A 429 21.23 24.53 3.19
C LYS A 429 21.56 25.74 2.33
N HIS A 430 22.15 25.50 1.19
CA HIS A 430 22.34 26.46 0.12
C HIS A 430 21.69 25.97 -1.15
N ILE A 431 20.57 26.61 -1.54
CA ILE A 431 19.85 26.29 -2.76
C ILE A 431 20.65 26.82 -3.96
N GLN A 432 20.96 25.95 -4.89
CA GLN A 432 21.66 26.28 -6.13
C GLN A 432 20.69 26.46 -7.29
N GLN A 433 19.67 25.62 -7.37
CA GLN A 433 18.63 25.66 -8.39
C GLN A 433 17.32 25.17 -7.78
N GLU A 434 16.21 25.83 -8.12
CA GLU A 434 14.87 25.38 -7.75
C GLU A 434 13.92 25.65 -8.90
N SER A 435 12.87 24.83 -8.98
CA SER A 435 11.78 25.02 -9.93
C SER A 435 10.47 24.51 -9.33
N THR A 436 9.40 25.26 -9.51
CA THR A 436 8.05 24.83 -9.16
C THR A 436 7.17 25.04 -10.38
N PHE A 437 6.48 24.01 -10.81
CA PHE A 437 5.65 24.04 -12.01
C PHE A 437 4.40 23.17 -11.83
N GLN A 438 3.38 23.41 -12.65
CA GLN A 438 2.20 22.58 -12.73
C GLN A 438 2.26 21.75 -14.01
N ASN A 439 2.00 20.44 -13.90
CA ASN A 439 1.81 19.62 -15.08
C ASN A 439 0.41 19.82 -15.69
N GLY A 440 0.17 19.26 -16.89
CA GLY A 440 -1.11 19.35 -17.59
C GLY A 440 -2.33 18.81 -16.84
N GLU A 441 -2.12 18.06 -15.74
CA GLU A 441 -3.17 17.51 -14.87
C GLU A 441 -3.41 18.37 -13.62
N GLY A 442 -2.77 19.55 -13.53
CA GLY A 442 -2.87 20.46 -12.39
C GLY A 442 -2.11 19.98 -11.15
N ARG A 443 -1.15 19.07 -11.31
CA ARG A 443 -0.22 18.69 -10.24
C ARG A 443 0.83 19.76 -10.08
N GLU A 444 0.95 20.33 -8.90
CA GLU A 444 2.10 21.13 -8.55
C GLU A 444 3.28 20.20 -8.21
N MET A 445 4.41 20.46 -8.83
CA MET A 445 5.66 19.74 -8.65
C MET A 445 6.73 20.73 -8.28
N HIS A 446 7.56 20.39 -7.32
CA HIS A 446 8.72 21.14 -6.87
C HIS A 446 9.97 20.29 -6.94
N ILE A 447 11.03 20.86 -7.46
CA ILE A 447 12.35 20.26 -7.47
C ILE A 447 13.40 21.28 -7.03
N GLU A 448 14.30 20.87 -6.16
CA GLU A 448 15.36 21.69 -5.62
C GLU A 448 16.68 20.93 -5.60
N LEU A 449 17.72 21.56 -6.12
CA LEU A 449 19.10 21.13 -6.06
C LEU A 449 19.88 22.07 -5.17
N GLY A 450 20.62 21.53 -4.22
CA GLY A 450 21.39 22.35 -3.30
C GLY A 450 22.56 21.61 -2.67
N ALA A 451 23.17 22.25 -1.70
CA ALA A 451 24.30 21.71 -0.93
C ALA A 451 24.20 22.09 0.54
N THR A 452 24.78 21.26 1.39
CA THR A 452 25.16 21.56 2.78
C THR A 452 26.67 21.81 2.85
N LYS A 453 27.29 21.74 4.03
CA LYS A 453 28.75 21.86 4.16
C LYS A 453 29.54 20.72 3.50
N SER A 454 28.96 19.52 3.43
CA SER A 454 29.65 18.30 3.02
C SER A 454 28.87 17.40 2.08
N LEU A 455 27.60 17.72 1.80
CA LEU A 455 26.71 16.94 0.96
C LEU A 455 26.06 17.81 -0.10
N ALA A 456 25.87 17.23 -1.27
CA ALA A 456 24.90 17.72 -2.25
C ALA A 456 23.57 17.01 -2.02
N TYR A 457 22.45 17.70 -2.29
CA TYR A 457 21.12 17.13 -2.20
C TYR A 457 20.26 17.48 -3.40
N LEU A 458 19.33 16.59 -3.71
CA LEU A 458 18.18 16.83 -4.59
C LEU A 458 16.93 16.51 -3.78
N TYR A 459 16.02 17.45 -3.72
CA TYR A 459 14.70 17.26 -3.13
C TYR A 459 13.64 17.45 -4.19
N TRP A 460 12.70 16.51 -4.27
CA TRP A 460 11.56 16.57 -5.16
C TRP A 460 10.28 16.28 -4.39
N ALA A 461 9.21 17.01 -4.68
CA ALA A 461 7.93 16.85 -4.03
C ALA A 461 6.77 17.21 -4.96
N ASN A 462 5.61 16.62 -4.75
CA ASN A 462 4.40 16.98 -5.48
C ASN A 462 3.15 16.99 -4.60
N THR A 463 2.04 17.54 -5.15
CA THR A 463 0.75 17.62 -4.45
C THR A 463 0.01 16.30 -4.33
N PHE A 464 0.54 15.19 -4.85
CA PHE A 464 0.04 13.83 -4.64
C PHE A 464 0.89 13.04 -3.63
N ASP A 465 1.50 13.76 -2.70
CA ASP A 465 2.20 13.24 -1.51
C ASP A 465 3.53 12.55 -1.79
N GLN A 466 3.96 12.45 -3.03
CA GLN A 466 5.28 11.90 -3.31
C GLN A 466 6.37 12.87 -2.86
N ARG A 467 7.35 12.33 -2.18
CA ARG A 467 8.54 13.02 -1.68
C ARG A 467 9.76 12.18 -2.00
N GLN A 468 10.76 12.82 -2.56
CA GLN A 468 12.03 12.17 -2.86
C GLN A 468 13.17 13.02 -2.34
N LEU A 469 14.09 12.41 -1.64
CA LEU A 469 15.30 13.05 -1.15
C LEU A 469 16.50 12.19 -1.52
N VAL A 470 17.48 12.81 -2.14
CA VAL A 470 18.77 12.22 -2.46
C VAL A 470 19.84 13.02 -1.75
N LEU A 471 20.70 12.36 -0.99
CA LEU A 471 21.85 12.96 -0.30
C LEU A 471 23.10 12.24 -0.73
N ILE A 472 24.04 12.94 -1.35
CA ILE A 472 25.31 12.38 -1.78
C ILE A 472 26.49 13.29 -1.40
N ASP A 473 27.69 12.74 -1.40
CA ASP A 473 28.91 13.54 -1.22
C ASP A 473 29.09 14.55 -2.37
N GLU A 474 29.78 15.67 -2.07
CA GLU A 474 29.98 16.75 -3.04
C GLU A 474 30.76 16.33 -4.29
N GLU A 475 31.62 15.32 -4.21
CA GLU A 475 32.41 14.82 -5.34
C GLU A 475 31.49 14.31 -6.47
N ARG A 476 30.32 13.75 -6.10
CA ARG A 476 29.30 13.24 -7.02
C ARG A 476 28.18 14.21 -7.33
N ALA A 477 28.23 15.45 -6.88
CA ALA A 477 27.18 16.46 -7.10
C ALA A 477 26.80 16.65 -8.59
N HIS A 478 27.71 16.37 -9.52
CA HIS A 478 27.45 16.44 -10.96
C HIS A 478 26.33 15.48 -11.40
N ILE A 479 26.13 14.36 -10.70
CA ILE A 479 25.07 13.39 -10.97
C ILE A 479 23.71 14.02 -10.67
N LEU A 480 23.58 14.68 -9.52
CA LEU A 480 22.30 15.35 -9.16
C LEU A 480 21.94 16.48 -10.13
N LYS A 481 22.96 17.13 -10.74
CA LYS A 481 22.70 18.14 -11.79
C LYS A 481 22.11 17.54 -13.06
N ALA A 482 22.48 16.31 -13.41
CA ALA A 482 21.86 15.57 -14.52
C ALA A 482 20.41 15.21 -14.19
N TYR A 483 20.16 14.62 -13.03
CA TYR A 483 18.81 14.29 -12.56
C TYR A 483 17.89 15.50 -12.48
N TYR A 484 18.40 16.64 -11.99
CA TYR A 484 17.61 17.87 -11.95
C TYR A 484 17.12 18.27 -13.36
N ARG A 485 17.98 18.20 -14.36
CA ARG A 485 17.62 18.54 -15.76
C ARG A 485 16.62 17.56 -16.35
N GLU A 486 16.86 16.27 -16.18
CA GLU A 486 15.96 15.21 -16.65
C GLU A 486 14.58 15.33 -16.01
N SER A 487 14.50 15.68 -14.72
CA SER A 487 13.24 15.88 -14.01
C SER A 487 12.44 17.08 -14.52
N LEU A 488 13.09 18.11 -15.04
CA LEU A 488 12.41 19.25 -15.68
C LEU A 488 11.83 18.90 -17.06
N GLU A 489 12.43 17.93 -17.75
CA GLU A 489 12.00 17.46 -19.06
C GLU A 489 10.94 16.36 -18.97
N SER A 490 10.86 15.65 -17.84
CA SER A 490 9.91 14.56 -17.61
C SER A 490 8.70 15.03 -16.78
N PRO A 491 7.48 15.01 -17.33
CA PRO A 491 6.28 15.41 -16.59
C PRO A 491 5.89 14.44 -15.45
N GLN A 492 6.58 13.31 -15.31
CA GLN A 492 6.26 12.25 -14.34
C GLN A 492 7.19 12.23 -13.11
N GLY A 493 8.18 13.12 -13.04
CA GLY A 493 9.20 13.13 -12.00
C GLY A 493 10.50 12.42 -12.42
N PRO A 494 11.52 12.41 -11.55
CA PRO A 494 12.79 11.77 -11.87
C PRO A 494 12.60 10.27 -12.10
N PRO A 495 13.39 9.64 -12.98
CA PRO A 495 13.37 8.20 -13.14
C PRO A 495 13.75 7.52 -11.83
N ALA A 496 13.03 6.44 -11.46
CA ALA A 496 13.24 5.64 -10.26
C ALA A 496 14.61 4.94 -10.28
#